data_a10230ca811b77a275fc27ef559d0d29
#
_entry.id   a10230ca811b77a275fc27ef559d0d29
#
_cell.length_a   1.000
_cell.length_b   1.000
_cell.length_c   1.000
_cell.angle_alpha   90.00
_cell.angle_beta   90.00
_cell.angle_gamma   90.00
#
_symmetry.space_group_name_H-M   'P 1'
#
loop_
_entity.id
_entity.type
_entity.pdbx_description
1 polymer ?
#
loop_
_entity_poly.entity_id
_entity_poly.type
_entity_poly.pdbx_seq_one_letter_code
_entity_poly.pdbx_strand_id
1 'polypeptide(L)'
;MGAITMTLSAQEQGDFSVGGTIGVTGGSASLKTSTTTNDQTNTTNSSAPEATGFKLAPMFNYFVIDNLQLSAGLSYQMDKTFKTTDANNKNLFNFSHTALFVIGAHYYVPVIKGSLYYTPGIEFGFGGGSNVSQNGNGSSTTTKIPFAFAFNANLGTVEFKPIDCLGITLNVLDFTITTVTNRREMAQANTVYKSTYTTFLAGLNYGISAGVKYYF
;
A
#
# COMPACT_ATOMS: atom_id res chain seq x y z
N MET A 1 -26.21 -45.66 1.38
CA MET A 1 -25.33 -44.64 0.75
C MET A 1 -25.80 -43.28 1.22
N GLY A 2 -25.15 -42.70 2.26
CA GLY A 2 -25.44 -41.36 2.72
C GLY A 2 -24.69 -40.38 1.81
N ALA A 3 -25.41 -39.56 1.07
CA ALA A 3 -24.86 -38.40 0.41
C ALA A 3 -24.41 -37.42 1.49
N ILE A 4 -23.11 -37.27 1.67
CA ILE A 4 -22.56 -36.14 2.41
C ILE A 4 -22.80 -34.94 1.49
N THR A 5 -23.90 -34.24 1.69
CA THR A 5 -24.06 -32.87 1.20
C THR A 5 -23.04 -32.03 1.94
N MET A 6 -21.85 -31.85 1.38
CA MET A 6 -21.00 -30.74 1.74
C MET A 6 -21.80 -29.49 1.36
N THR A 7 -22.44 -28.88 2.33
CA THR A 7 -22.88 -27.50 2.21
C THR A 7 -21.59 -26.70 2.07
N LEU A 8 -21.28 -26.28 0.84
CA LEU A 8 -20.26 -25.28 0.57
C LEU A 8 -20.70 -24.01 1.32
N SER A 9 -20.24 -23.93 2.56
CA SER A 9 -20.51 -22.85 3.48
C SER A 9 -19.74 -21.64 2.99
N ALA A 10 -20.47 -20.63 2.59
CA ALA A 10 -19.88 -19.38 2.21
C ALA A 10 -19.73 -18.55 3.47
N GLN A 11 -18.50 -18.38 3.95
CA GLN A 11 -18.15 -17.41 5.00
C GLN A 11 -19.20 -17.33 6.11
N GLU A 12 -19.33 -18.40 6.88
CA GLU A 12 -20.25 -18.50 8.00
C GLU A 12 -19.66 -17.82 9.24
N GLN A 13 -20.54 -17.44 10.15
CA GLN A 13 -20.13 -16.97 11.47
C GLN A 13 -19.23 -17.97 12.16
N GLY A 14 -18.06 -17.51 12.61
CA GLY A 14 -17.05 -18.34 13.26
C GLY A 14 -15.89 -18.75 12.36
N ASP A 15 -16.02 -18.61 11.05
CA ASP A 15 -14.93 -18.87 10.13
C ASP A 15 -13.78 -17.90 10.35
N PHE A 16 -12.58 -18.43 10.22
CA PHE A 16 -11.35 -17.71 10.46
C PHE A 16 -10.42 -17.87 9.27
N SER A 17 -9.71 -16.81 8.91
CA SER A 17 -8.68 -16.89 7.87
C SER A 17 -7.45 -16.06 8.21
N VAL A 18 -6.32 -16.49 7.70
CA VAL A 18 -5.06 -15.75 7.70
C VAL A 18 -4.68 -15.46 6.26
N GLY A 19 -4.33 -14.24 6.01
CA GLY A 19 -3.94 -13.84 4.66
C GLY A 19 -3.00 -12.65 4.68
N GLY A 20 -2.77 -12.10 3.52
CA GLY A 20 -1.97 -10.90 3.40
C GLY A 20 -1.79 -10.48 1.96
N THR A 21 -1.32 -9.26 1.81
CA THR A 21 -0.96 -8.67 0.52
C THR A 21 0.54 -8.45 0.46
N ILE A 22 1.14 -8.79 -0.66
CA ILE A 22 2.50 -8.40 -1.02
C ILE A 22 2.38 -7.53 -2.25
N GLY A 23 2.97 -6.34 -2.20
CA GLY A 23 3.02 -5.41 -3.32
C GLY A 23 4.46 -5.02 -3.63
N VAL A 24 4.80 -5.00 -4.90
CA VAL A 24 6.06 -4.44 -5.40
C VAL A 24 5.71 -3.46 -6.51
N THR A 25 6.20 -2.25 -6.39
CA THR A 25 6.08 -1.23 -7.43
C THR A 25 7.46 -0.85 -7.90
N GLY A 26 7.59 -0.54 -9.18
CA GLY A 26 8.84 -0.09 -9.74
C GLY A 26 8.59 0.66 -11.05
N GLY A 27 9.45 1.62 -11.33
CA GLY A 27 9.36 2.37 -12.57
C GLY A 27 10.53 3.29 -12.76
N SER A 28 10.80 3.65 -14.01
CA SER A 28 11.74 4.69 -14.39
C SER A 28 11.03 5.71 -15.27
N ALA A 29 11.40 6.97 -15.14
CA ALA A 29 10.91 8.03 -16.00
C ALA A 29 12.08 8.58 -16.81
N SER A 30 11.84 8.81 -18.11
CA SER A 30 12.76 9.57 -18.97
C SER A 30 12.08 10.82 -19.47
N LEU A 31 12.77 11.95 -19.37
CA LEU A 31 12.32 13.22 -19.91
C LEU A 31 13.25 13.64 -21.04
N LYS A 32 12.69 13.82 -22.22
CA LYS A 32 13.39 14.39 -23.36
C LYS A 32 12.92 15.84 -23.53
N THR A 33 13.81 16.79 -23.29
CA THR A 33 13.55 18.21 -23.51
C THR A 33 14.27 18.67 -24.76
N SER A 34 13.54 19.20 -25.73
CA SER A 34 14.10 19.78 -26.94
C SER A 34 13.85 21.29 -26.94
N THR A 35 14.91 22.08 -27.02
CA THR A 35 14.83 23.52 -27.12
C THR A 35 15.38 23.95 -28.48
N THR A 36 14.55 24.61 -29.29
CA THR A 36 14.95 25.16 -30.61
C THR A 36 15.14 26.67 -30.48
N THR A 37 16.34 27.15 -30.79
CA THR A 37 16.69 28.56 -30.81
C THR A 37 17.44 28.84 -32.10
N ASN A 38 16.98 29.79 -32.94
CA ASN A 38 17.61 30.13 -34.21
C ASN A 38 17.84 28.90 -35.12
N ASP A 39 16.81 28.07 -35.31
CA ASP A 39 16.81 26.83 -36.10
C ASP A 39 17.79 25.74 -35.63
N GLN A 40 18.44 25.95 -34.48
CA GLN A 40 19.24 24.93 -33.82
C GLN A 40 18.46 24.27 -32.68
N THR A 41 18.30 22.94 -32.75
CA THR A 41 17.60 22.15 -31.76
C THR A 41 18.61 21.45 -30.84
N ASN A 42 18.62 21.85 -29.58
CA ASN A 42 19.34 21.15 -28.52
C ASN A 42 18.39 20.19 -27.80
N THR A 43 18.75 18.92 -27.76
CA THR A 43 17.98 17.90 -27.08
C THR A 43 18.74 17.41 -25.84
N THR A 44 18.13 17.56 -24.69
CA THR A 44 18.64 17.03 -23.42
C THR A 44 17.76 15.86 -22.98
N ASN A 45 18.37 14.70 -22.78
CA ASN A 45 17.70 13.54 -22.20
C ASN A 45 18.06 13.49 -20.70
N SER A 46 17.08 13.56 -19.84
CA SER A 46 17.23 13.28 -18.41
C SER A 46 16.41 12.04 -18.06
N SER A 47 17.03 11.10 -17.38
CA SER A 47 16.34 9.94 -16.83
C SER A 47 16.26 10.09 -15.32
N ALA A 48 15.08 9.91 -14.75
CA ALA A 48 14.90 9.72 -13.33
C ALA A 48 15.05 8.22 -13.06
N PRO A 49 16.16 7.78 -12.41
CA PRO A 49 16.34 6.38 -12.13
C PRO A 49 15.35 5.93 -11.07
N GLU A 50 14.88 4.76 -11.26
CA GLU A 50 14.14 3.82 -10.40
C GLU A 50 13.47 4.40 -9.13
N ALA A 51 12.16 4.57 -9.20
CA ALA A 51 11.32 4.50 -8.01
C ALA A 51 10.97 3.03 -7.77
N THR A 52 11.16 2.55 -6.56
CA THR A 52 10.77 1.19 -6.15
C THR A 52 10.01 1.25 -4.84
N GLY A 53 8.95 0.45 -4.72
CA GLY A 53 8.18 0.31 -3.51
C GLY A 53 7.97 -1.16 -3.17
N PHE A 54 7.89 -1.43 -1.88
CA PHE A 54 7.57 -2.74 -1.34
C PHE A 54 6.51 -2.57 -0.25
N LYS A 55 5.47 -3.40 -0.31
CA LYS A 55 4.41 -3.46 0.71
C LYS A 55 4.21 -4.90 1.15
N LEU A 56 4.11 -5.09 2.45
CA LEU A 56 3.75 -6.36 3.09
C LEU A 56 2.66 -6.09 4.12
N ALA A 57 1.54 -6.79 4.03
CA ALA A 57 0.43 -6.59 4.94
C ALA A 57 -0.21 -7.93 5.35
N PRO A 58 0.34 -8.64 6.36
CA PRO A 58 -0.30 -9.82 6.93
C PRO A 58 -1.56 -9.41 7.73
N MET A 59 -2.64 -10.19 7.56
CA MET A 59 -3.95 -9.94 8.15
C MET A 59 -4.54 -11.21 8.75
N PHE A 60 -5.18 -11.07 9.90
CA PHE A 60 -6.09 -12.04 10.50
C PHE A 60 -7.51 -11.60 10.25
N ASN A 61 -8.36 -12.54 9.90
CA ASN A 61 -9.75 -12.25 9.57
C ASN A 61 -10.67 -13.23 10.28
N TYR A 62 -11.82 -12.72 10.73
CA TYR A 62 -12.81 -13.50 11.46
C TYR A 62 -14.22 -13.08 11.03
N PHE A 63 -15.08 -14.06 10.72
CA PHE A 63 -16.47 -13.80 10.38
C PHE A 63 -17.30 -13.70 11.67
N VAL A 64 -17.68 -12.47 12.02
CA VAL A 64 -18.48 -12.19 13.25
C VAL A 64 -19.95 -12.54 13.11
N ILE A 65 -20.45 -12.46 11.89
CA ILE A 65 -21.75 -12.96 11.42
C ILE A 65 -21.55 -13.44 9.98
N ASP A 66 -22.52 -14.14 9.43
CA ASP A 66 -22.48 -14.59 8.04
C ASP A 66 -22.21 -13.43 7.09
N ASN A 67 -21.24 -13.60 6.22
CA ASN A 67 -20.79 -12.64 5.22
C ASN A 67 -20.16 -11.34 5.76
N LEU A 68 -20.03 -11.12 7.07
CA LEU A 68 -19.34 -9.96 7.62
C LEU A 68 -18.03 -10.39 8.28
N GLN A 69 -16.94 -10.02 7.66
CA GLN A 69 -15.58 -10.29 8.13
C GLN A 69 -14.98 -9.05 8.80
N LEU A 70 -14.47 -9.21 10.01
CA LEU A 70 -13.56 -8.25 10.63
C LEU A 70 -12.12 -8.70 10.38
N SER A 71 -11.24 -7.74 10.18
CA SER A 71 -9.82 -7.98 9.95
C SER A 71 -8.97 -7.14 10.89
N ALA A 72 -7.81 -7.71 11.29
CA ALA A 72 -6.79 -7.02 12.03
C ALA A 72 -5.40 -7.50 11.57
N GLY A 73 -4.44 -6.58 11.45
CA GLY A 73 -3.12 -6.96 10.99
C GLY A 73 -2.11 -5.83 11.03
N LEU A 74 -1.02 -6.04 10.34
CA LEU A 74 0.07 -5.08 10.20
C LEU A 74 0.28 -4.76 8.73
N SER A 75 0.61 -3.52 8.43
CA SER A 75 1.04 -3.10 7.09
C SER A 75 2.37 -2.41 7.20
N TYR A 76 3.34 -2.89 6.45
CA TYR A 76 4.64 -2.23 6.29
C TYR A 76 4.81 -1.85 4.83
N GLN A 77 5.19 -0.60 4.61
CA GLN A 77 5.49 -0.07 3.27
C GLN A 77 6.84 0.62 3.30
N MET A 78 7.62 0.37 2.27
CA MET A 78 8.87 1.06 1.99
C MET A 78 8.82 1.58 0.55
N ASP A 79 9.10 2.87 0.38
CA ASP A 79 9.20 3.51 -0.92
C ASP A 79 10.59 4.14 -1.08
N LYS A 80 11.23 3.86 -2.20
CA LYS A 80 12.50 4.47 -2.63
C LYS A 80 12.21 5.35 -3.84
N THR A 81 12.54 6.63 -3.75
CA THR A 81 12.37 7.58 -4.86
C THR A 81 13.68 8.28 -5.17
N PHE A 82 13.93 8.53 -6.45
CA PHE A 82 15.08 9.30 -6.88
C PHE A 82 14.98 10.74 -6.37
N LYS A 83 16.08 11.27 -5.83
CA LYS A 83 16.17 12.63 -5.33
C LYS A 83 16.94 13.54 -6.30
N THR A 84 18.19 13.19 -6.57
CA THR A 84 19.11 13.95 -7.44
C THR A 84 20.38 13.14 -7.66
N THR A 85 21.27 13.64 -8.51
CA THR A 85 22.62 13.11 -8.70
C THR A 85 23.60 14.07 -8.02
N ASP A 86 24.59 13.54 -7.30
CA ASP A 86 25.63 14.35 -6.65
C ASP A 86 26.73 14.79 -7.64
N ALA A 87 27.69 15.58 -7.17
CA ALA A 87 28.83 16.07 -7.97
C ALA A 87 29.75 14.95 -8.50
N ASN A 88 29.65 13.74 -7.94
CA ASN A 88 30.44 12.57 -8.35
C ASN A 88 29.61 11.63 -9.27
N ASN A 89 28.50 12.10 -9.85
CA ASN A 89 27.57 11.32 -10.65
C ASN A 89 26.92 10.13 -9.93
N LYS A 90 26.83 10.16 -8.59
CA LYS A 90 26.15 9.16 -7.80
C LYS A 90 24.69 9.55 -7.58
N ASN A 91 23.77 8.65 -7.90
CA ASN A 91 22.35 8.85 -7.65
C ASN A 91 22.04 8.81 -6.14
N LEU A 92 21.32 9.82 -5.68
CA LEU A 92 20.82 9.94 -4.31
C LEU A 92 19.35 9.64 -4.27
N PHE A 93 18.88 9.03 -3.19
CA PHE A 93 17.52 8.56 -3.03
C PHE A 93 16.90 9.06 -1.72
N ASN A 94 15.59 9.18 -1.75
CA ASN A 94 14.76 9.28 -0.56
C ASN A 94 14.14 7.90 -0.29
N PHE A 95 14.11 7.51 0.98
CA PHE A 95 13.43 6.32 1.45
C PHE A 95 12.33 6.72 2.41
N SER A 96 11.14 6.18 2.21
CA SER A 96 10.03 6.31 3.15
C SER A 96 9.70 4.94 3.71
N HIS A 97 9.61 4.85 5.02
CA HIS A 97 9.24 3.64 5.74
C HIS A 97 8.02 3.94 6.59
N THR A 98 6.96 3.16 6.45
CA THR A 98 5.74 3.31 7.25
C THR A 98 5.28 1.94 7.73
N ALA A 99 4.99 1.84 9.02
CA ALA A 99 4.40 0.67 9.62
C ALA A 99 3.07 1.07 10.29
N LEU A 100 1.99 0.36 9.96
CA LEU A 100 0.65 0.60 10.48
C LEU A 100 0.08 -0.68 11.09
N PHE A 101 -0.59 -0.55 12.20
CA PHE A 101 -1.58 -1.51 12.64
C PHE A 101 -2.89 -1.20 11.89
N VAL A 102 -3.49 -2.23 11.30
CA VAL A 102 -4.68 -2.09 10.44
C VAL A 102 -5.82 -2.89 11.03
N ILE A 103 -7.00 -2.28 11.09
CA ILE A 103 -8.27 -2.95 11.38
C ILE A 103 -9.25 -2.66 10.26
N GLY A 104 -10.12 -3.60 9.96
CA GLY A 104 -11.08 -3.44 8.87
C GLY A 104 -12.33 -4.27 9.03
N ALA A 105 -13.28 -3.98 8.17
CA ALA A 105 -14.51 -4.74 8.02
C ALA A 105 -14.84 -4.88 6.53
N HIS A 106 -15.15 -6.09 6.10
CA HIS A 106 -15.48 -6.42 4.72
C HIS A 106 -16.79 -7.21 4.68
N TYR A 107 -17.67 -6.86 3.75
CA TYR A 107 -18.92 -7.57 3.55
C TYR A 107 -18.83 -8.42 2.29
N TYR A 108 -19.18 -9.70 2.39
CA TYR A 108 -19.08 -10.68 1.32
C TYR A 108 -20.41 -10.81 0.60
N VAL A 109 -20.50 -10.31 -0.63
CA VAL A 109 -21.64 -10.47 -1.51
C VAL A 109 -21.35 -11.62 -2.47
N PRO A 110 -22.04 -12.76 -2.39
CA PRO A 110 -21.79 -13.89 -3.30
C PRO A 110 -22.22 -13.53 -4.72
N VAL A 111 -21.28 -13.48 -5.65
CA VAL A 111 -21.52 -13.34 -7.09
C VAL A 111 -21.74 -14.73 -7.71
N ILE A 112 -20.85 -15.67 -7.38
CA ILE A 112 -21.00 -17.10 -7.65
C ILE A 112 -20.82 -17.82 -6.33
N LYS A 113 -21.88 -18.43 -5.84
CA LYS A 113 -21.89 -19.09 -4.53
C LYS A 113 -20.74 -20.11 -4.43
N GLY A 114 -19.94 -19.98 -3.37
CA GLY A 114 -18.81 -20.85 -3.08
C GLY A 114 -17.51 -20.51 -3.83
N SER A 115 -17.53 -19.65 -4.88
CA SER A 115 -16.35 -19.43 -5.71
C SER A 115 -15.96 -17.97 -5.91
N LEU A 116 -16.92 -17.08 -6.06
CA LEU A 116 -16.64 -15.67 -6.37
C LEU A 116 -17.47 -14.74 -5.51
N TYR A 117 -16.80 -13.83 -4.82
CA TYR A 117 -17.42 -12.86 -3.94
C TYR A 117 -16.98 -11.44 -4.30
N TYR A 118 -17.92 -10.51 -4.28
CA TYR A 118 -17.63 -9.10 -4.20
C TYR A 118 -17.48 -8.71 -2.73
N THR A 119 -16.34 -8.11 -2.36
CA THR A 119 -15.98 -7.91 -0.95
C THR A 119 -15.66 -6.44 -0.64
N PRO A 120 -16.65 -5.53 -0.76
CA PRO A 120 -16.44 -4.14 -0.36
C PRO A 120 -16.14 -4.06 1.13
N GLY A 121 -15.30 -3.08 1.50
CA GLY A 121 -14.90 -2.93 2.89
C GLY A 121 -14.29 -1.59 3.20
N ILE A 122 -14.06 -1.39 4.48
CA ILE A 122 -13.36 -0.23 5.03
C ILE A 122 -12.23 -0.69 5.93
N GLU A 123 -11.13 0.05 5.91
CA GLU A 123 -9.96 -0.23 6.73
C GLU A 123 -9.44 1.06 7.36
N PHE A 124 -8.95 0.94 8.58
CA PHE A 124 -8.27 2.01 9.31
C PHE A 124 -6.88 1.56 9.71
N GLY A 125 -5.89 2.37 9.41
CA GLY A 125 -4.50 2.14 9.75
C GLY A 125 -3.96 3.21 10.70
N PHE A 126 -3.21 2.79 11.71
CA PHE A 126 -2.59 3.67 12.70
C PHE A 126 -1.14 3.26 12.92
N GLY A 127 -0.23 4.21 12.92
CA GLY A 127 1.17 3.88 13.13
C GLY A 127 2.11 5.06 12.92
N GLY A 128 3.26 4.78 12.35
CA GLY A 128 4.29 5.77 12.12
C GLY A 128 5.42 5.23 11.24
N GLY A 129 6.53 5.99 11.19
CA GLY A 129 7.64 5.61 10.34
C GLY A 129 8.76 6.62 10.31
N SER A 130 9.46 6.67 9.19
CA SER A 130 10.54 7.64 8.95
C SER A 130 10.77 7.87 7.46
N ASN A 131 11.22 9.07 7.14
CA ASN A 131 11.74 9.43 5.84
C ASN A 131 13.25 9.64 5.96
N VAL A 132 14.03 8.98 5.12
CA VAL A 132 15.48 9.09 5.07
C VAL A 132 15.88 9.67 3.73
N SER A 133 16.54 10.83 3.74
CA SER A 133 17.01 11.52 2.54
C SER A 133 18.53 11.45 2.48
N GLN A 134 19.08 10.86 1.44
CA GLN A 134 20.51 10.80 1.21
C GLN A 134 21.06 12.18 0.80
N ASN A 135 22.29 12.50 1.24
CA ASN A 135 23.00 13.72 0.89
C ASN A 135 24.30 13.38 0.14
N GLY A 136 24.77 14.31 -0.70
CA GLY A 136 25.92 14.08 -1.59
C GLY A 136 27.27 13.86 -0.88
N ASN A 137 27.35 14.12 0.42
CA ASN A 137 28.55 13.92 1.25
C ASN A 137 28.59 12.54 1.95
N GLY A 138 27.73 11.60 1.55
CA GLY A 138 27.61 10.28 2.17
C GLY A 138 26.80 10.27 3.47
N SER A 139 26.32 11.43 3.93
CA SER A 139 25.42 11.51 5.09
C SER A 139 23.95 11.30 4.68
N SER A 140 23.07 11.16 5.66
CA SER A 140 21.64 11.13 5.46
C SER A 140 20.91 11.98 6.49
N THR A 141 19.77 12.49 6.10
CA THR A 141 18.86 13.22 7.00
C THR A 141 17.64 12.36 7.24
N THR A 142 17.35 12.06 8.51
CA THR A 142 16.18 11.31 8.91
C THR A 142 15.12 12.23 9.48
N THR A 143 13.91 12.13 8.97
CA THR A 143 12.71 12.79 9.49
C THR A 143 11.78 11.73 10.05
N LYS A 144 11.46 11.81 11.34
CA LYS A 144 10.53 10.88 11.98
C LYS A 144 9.10 11.16 11.58
N ILE A 145 8.31 10.11 11.44
CA ILE A 145 6.86 10.15 11.28
C ILE A 145 6.27 9.60 12.59
N PRO A 146 6.08 10.41 13.63
CA PRO A 146 5.58 9.95 14.92
C PRO A 146 4.13 9.48 14.85
N PHE A 147 3.38 9.92 13.84
CA PHE A 147 2.00 9.53 13.64
C PHE A 147 1.66 9.47 12.15
N ALA A 148 1.04 8.36 11.77
CA ALA A 148 0.41 8.16 10.48
C ALA A 148 -0.97 7.53 10.69
N PHE A 149 -1.95 8.04 9.98
CA PHE A 149 -3.31 7.52 9.93
C PHE A 149 -3.68 7.27 8.48
N ALA A 150 -4.31 6.14 8.22
CA ALA A 150 -4.86 5.82 6.91
C ALA A 150 -6.31 5.35 7.06
N PHE A 151 -7.18 5.85 6.21
CA PHE A 151 -8.51 5.30 5.98
C PHE A 151 -8.57 4.83 4.54
N ASN A 152 -9.06 3.61 4.34
CA ASN A 152 -9.24 3.04 3.01
C ASN A 152 -10.65 2.49 2.87
N ALA A 153 -11.32 2.82 1.78
CA ALA A 153 -12.56 2.19 1.36
C ALA A 153 -12.30 1.37 0.10
N ASN A 154 -12.33 0.07 0.26
CA ASN A 154 -12.13 -0.93 -0.80
C ASN A 154 -13.47 -1.16 -1.50
N LEU A 155 -13.73 -0.43 -2.57
CA LEU A 155 -15.02 -0.48 -3.28
C LEU A 155 -15.03 -1.47 -4.46
N GLY A 156 -13.86 -1.85 -4.95
CA GLY A 156 -13.71 -2.72 -6.10
C GLY A 156 -12.96 -4.02 -5.79
N THR A 157 -13.12 -4.57 -4.59
CA THR A 157 -12.45 -5.81 -4.21
C THR A 157 -13.32 -7.01 -4.56
N VAL A 158 -12.70 -7.99 -5.21
CA VAL A 158 -13.29 -9.31 -5.45
C VAL A 158 -12.40 -10.40 -4.89
N GLU A 159 -13.01 -11.45 -4.38
CA GLU A 159 -12.31 -12.64 -3.91
C GLU A 159 -12.78 -13.86 -4.69
N PHE A 160 -11.81 -14.56 -5.28
CA PHE A 160 -12.02 -15.85 -5.93
C PHE A 160 -11.52 -16.97 -5.04
N LYS A 161 -12.36 -17.96 -4.77
CA LYS A 161 -12.03 -19.19 -4.03
C LYS A 161 -11.95 -20.36 -5.00
N PRO A 162 -10.74 -20.76 -5.44
CA PRO A 162 -10.56 -21.93 -6.29
C PRO A 162 -10.85 -23.23 -5.53
N ILE A 163 -10.64 -23.24 -4.22
CA ILE A 163 -10.95 -24.31 -3.27
C ILE A 163 -11.40 -23.67 -1.94
N ASP A 164 -12.07 -24.46 -1.09
CA ASP A 164 -12.68 -23.95 0.14
C ASP A 164 -11.71 -23.25 1.11
N CYS A 165 -10.48 -23.76 1.20
CA CYS A 165 -9.47 -23.23 2.11
C CYS A 165 -8.60 -22.11 1.51
N LEU A 166 -8.75 -21.75 0.24
CA LEU A 166 -7.89 -20.77 -0.43
C LEU A 166 -8.72 -19.66 -1.08
N GLY A 167 -8.47 -18.42 -0.71
CA GLY A 167 -9.02 -17.22 -1.35
C GLY A 167 -7.92 -16.41 -2.04
N ILE A 168 -8.21 -15.92 -3.23
CA ILE A 168 -7.37 -14.98 -3.98
C ILE A 168 -8.15 -13.69 -4.11
N THR A 169 -7.65 -12.60 -3.55
CA THR A 169 -8.28 -11.28 -3.60
C THR A 169 -7.65 -10.40 -4.66
N LEU A 170 -8.48 -9.72 -5.43
CA LEU A 170 -8.08 -8.70 -6.39
C LEU A 170 -8.79 -7.40 -6.05
N ASN A 171 -8.06 -6.31 -6.00
CA ASN A 171 -8.62 -5.00 -5.75
C ASN A 171 -8.33 -4.05 -6.93
N VAL A 172 -9.37 -3.43 -7.46
CA VAL A 172 -9.30 -2.56 -8.64
C VAL A 172 -9.76 -1.13 -8.40
N LEU A 173 -10.46 -0.87 -7.29
CA LEU A 173 -10.98 0.46 -6.96
C LEU A 173 -10.86 0.75 -5.47
N ASP A 174 -10.02 1.73 -5.14
CA ASP A 174 -9.77 2.19 -3.78
C ASP A 174 -10.02 3.68 -3.63
N PHE A 175 -10.44 4.02 -2.42
CA PHE A 175 -10.54 5.37 -1.94
C PHE A 175 -9.73 5.48 -0.64
N THR A 176 -8.65 6.25 -0.67
CA THR A 176 -7.72 6.32 0.45
C THR A 176 -7.55 7.76 0.94
N ILE A 177 -7.65 7.96 2.25
CA ILE A 177 -7.24 9.18 2.93
C ILE A 177 -6.07 8.83 3.82
N THR A 178 -4.96 9.54 3.67
CA THR A 178 -3.78 9.35 4.52
C THR A 178 -3.39 10.68 5.17
N THR A 179 -3.24 10.67 6.48
CA THR A 179 -2.73 11.80 7.25
C THR A 179 -1.40 11.42 7.89
N VAL A 180 -0.37 12.20 7.63
CA VAL A 180 0.99 11.96 8.14
C VAL A 180 1.49 13.19 8.86
N THR A 181 2.02 13.00 10.06
CA THR A 181 2.72 14.04 10.82
C THR A 181 4.22 13.78 10.77
N ASN A 182 4.97 14.72 10.22
CA ASN A 182 6.44 14.69 10.20
C ASN A 182 6.99 15.51 11.36
N ARG A 183 8.07 15.00 11.97
CA ARG A 183 8.82 15.69 13.02
C ARG A 183 10.31 15.68 12.70
N ARG A 184 10.93 16.86 12.63
CA ARG A 184 12.36 17.04 12.46
C ARG A 184 12.91 17.88 13.60
N GLU A 185 13.94 17.38 14.27
CA GLU A 185 14.66 18.09 15.32
C GLU A 185 15.98 18.63 14.74
N MET A 186 16.25 19.91 14.94
CA MET A 186 17.53 20.51 14.60
C MET A 186 18.34 20.67 15.88
N ALA A 187 19.40 19.86 16.03
CA ALA A 187 20.22 19.80 17.24
C ALA A 187 20.92 21.13 17.57
N GLN A 188 21.24 21.96 16.58
CA GLN A 188 21.94 23.23 16.80
C GLN A 188 21.05 24.42 17.22
N ALA A 189 19.73 24.32 17.04
CA ALA A 189 18.83 25.44 17.28
C ALA A 189 17.78 25.14 18.37
N ASN A 190 17.84 23.98 18.99
CA ASN A 190 16.79 23.51 19.92
C ASN A 190 15.35 23.66 19.34
N THR A 191 15.25 23.57 18.01
CA THR A 191 14.02 23.86 17.26
C THR A 191 13.44 22.55 16.73
N VAL A 192 12.15 22.36 16.97
CA VAL A 192 11.39 21.22 16.46
C VAL A 192 10.45 21.70 15.36
N TYR A 193 10.65 21.21 14.16
CA TYR A 193 9.70 21.40 13.06
C TYR A 193 8.70 20.26 13.04
N LYS A 194 7.41 20.61 13.09
CA LYS A 194 6.30 19.68 12.95
C LYS A 194 5.45 20.11 11.77
N SER A 195 5.23 19.23 10.81
CA SER A 195 4.30 19.45 9.70
C SER A 195 3.34 18.27 9.59
N THR A 196 2.06 18.57 9.40
CA THR A 196 1.03 17.56 9.16
C THR A 196 0.44 17.82 7.79
N TYR A 197 0.36 16.81 6.97
CA TYR A 197 -0.30 16.86 5.67
C TYR A 197 -1.28 15.69 5.53
N THR A 198 -2.39 15.98 4.85
CA THR A 198 -3.40 14.98 4.54
C THR A 198 -3.48 14.84 3.03
N THR A 199 -3.37 13.62 2.56
CA THR A 199 -3.50 13.27 1.15
C THR A 199 -4.79 12.52 0.96
N PHE A 200 -5.51 12.90 -0.07
CA PHE A 200 -6.69 12.23 -0.55
C PHE A 200 -6.36 11.60 -1.91
N LEU A 201 -6.61 10.33 -2.04
CA LEU A 201 -6.43 9.60 -3.29
C LEU A 201 -7.70 8.80 -3.57
N ALA A 202 -8.31 9.05 -4.72
CA ALA A 202 -9.38 8.22 -5.25
C ALA A 202 -9.01 7.82 -6.66
N GLY A 203 -9.03 6.54 -6.96
CA GLY A 203 -8.66 6.09 -8.29
C GLY A 203 -8.88 4.61 -8.53
N LEU A 204 -8.94 4.30 -9.81
CA LEU A 204 -8.74 2.93 -10.25
C LEU A 204 -7.29 2.56 -9.94
N ASN A 205 -7.12 1.47 -9.22
CA ASN A 205 -5.81 0.96 -8.93
C ASN A 205 -5.18 0.43 -10.23
N TYR A 206 -4.28 1.19 -10.84
CA TYR A 206 -3.54 0.75 -12.04
C TYR A 206 -2.54 -0.37 -11.74
N GLY A 207 -2.39 -0.77 -10.47
CA GLY A 207 -1.67 -1.93 -10.03
C GLY A 207 -2.64 -2.96 -9.47
N ILE A 208 -2.65 -4.17 -10.01
CA ILE A 208 -3.38 -5.28 -9.41
C ILE A 208 -2.71 -5.57 -8.08
N SER A 209 -3.38 -5.26 -6.96
CA SER A 209 -2.96 -5.78 -5.67
C SER A 209 -3.59 -7.17 -5.52
N ALA A 210 -2.75 -8.18 -5.41
CA ALA A 210 -3.17 -9.54 -5.17
C ALA A 210 -2.93 -9.90 -3.71
N GLY A 211 -3.93 -10.45 -3.07
CA GLY A 211 -3.85 -11.02 -1.73
C GLY A 211 -4.17 -12.51 -1.78
N VAL A 212 -3.66 -13.23 -0.80
CA VAL A 212 -3.98 -14.65 -0.59
C VAL A 212 -4.50 -14.82 0.83
N LYS A 213 -5.57 -15.59 0.98
CA LYS A 213 -6.16 -15.95 2.27
C LYS A 213 -6.24 -17.47 2.38
N TYR A 214 -5.92 -17.98 3.55
CA TYR A 214 -6.13 -19.37 3.93
C TYR A 214 -7.21 -19.43 5.01
N TYR A 215 -8.25 -20.24 4.77
CA TYR A 215 -9.40 -20.44 5.65
C TYR A 215 -9.24 -21.74 6.44
N PHE A 216 -9.65 -21.70 7.70
CA PHE A 216 -9.61 -22.82 8.65
C PHE A 216 -11.01 -23.28 8.97
#